data_983edeaf0b592e71a31934ae0ae9a410
#
_entry.id   983edeaf0b592e71a31934ae0ae9a410
#
_cell.length_a   1.000
_cell.length_b   1.000
_cell.length_c   1.000
_cell.angle_alpha   90.00
_cell.angle_beta   90.00
_cell.angle_gamma   90.00
#
_symmetry.space_group_name_H-M   'P 1'
#
loop_
_entity.id
_entity.type
_entity.pdbx_description
1 polymer ?
#
loop_
_entity_poly.entity_id
_entity_poly.type
_entity_poly.pdbx_seq_one_letter_code
_entity_poly.pdbx_strand_id
1 'polypeptide(L)'
;MLALAVAPSLAGLALAVAALVLFLVRTPARAVAVGRHRGRWTTREQVAARVAAVEVAALGALVVVAAALGEPGWWWPGLVALVPGALAASYEVRSRSRRLVPELAGAVAVVAVAPMAALAGGASTSLAIGLWLVLAARSATSIPHVREQIGRVHGRAPTGAVRSDLVAIGLGAAAVVVDPALAMGAASIVAVVVAQRALARRPVPRVAVVGATQVALEVAVVGLTALGVALG
;
A
#
# COMPACT_ATOMS: atom_id res chain seq x y z
N MET A 1 -1.94 8.37 -5.35
CA MET A 1 -1.35 9.74 -5.35
C MET A 1 -0.04 9.78 -6.12
N LEU A 2 1.01 9.00 -5.75
CA LEU A 2 2.33 9.06 -6.42
C LEU A 2 2.23 8.85 -7.94
N ALA A 3 1.59 7.79 -8.40
CA ALA A 3 1.45 7.52 -9.83
C ALA A 3 0.75 8.65 -10.60
N LEU A 4 -0.28 9.26 -10.01
CA LEU A 4 -0.98 10.40 -10.63
C LEU A 4 -0.15 11.69 -10.64
N ALA A 5 0.80 11.82 -9.72
CA ALA A 5 1.73 12.95 -9.71
C ALA A 5 2.82 12.79 -10.80
N VAL A 6 3.16 11.54 -11.15
CA VAL A 6 4.21 11.19 -12.12
C VAL A 6 3.65 11.02 -13.54
N ALA A 7 2.52 10.33 -13.67
CA ALA A 7 1.86 10.04 -14.94
C ALA A 7 0.34 10.28 -14.80
N PRO A 8 -0.11 11.55 -14.84
CA PRO A 8 -1.51 11.89 -14.66
C PRO A 8 -2.35 11.36 -15.82
N SER A 9 -3.38 10.54 -15.51
CA SER A 9 -4.30 10.02 -16.49
C SER A 9 -5.67 9.70 -15.88
N LEU A 10 -6.73 9.71 -16.70
CA LEU A 10 -8.06 9.30 -16.25
C LEU A 10 -8.10 7.81 -15.89
N ALA A 11 -7.37 6.97 -16.64
CA ALA A 11 -7.24 5.55 -16.34
C ALA A 11 -6.55 5.33 -14.98
N GLY A 12 -5.45 6.06 -14.72
CA GLY A 12 -4.75 6.04 -13.43
C GLY A 12 -5.64 6.52 -12.28
N LEU A 13 -6.46 7.56 -12.50
CA LEU A 13 -7.44 8.03 -11.53
C LEU A 13 -8.50 6.96 -11.24
N ALA A 14 -9.05 6.32 -12.29
CA ALA A 14 -10.00 5.24 -12.12
C ALA A 14 -9.41 4.08 -11.28
N LEU A 15 -8.16 3.71 -11.52
CA LEU A 15 -7.45 2.69 -10.73
C LEU A 15 -7.22 3.13 -9.27
N ALA A 16 -6.89 4.39 -9.02
CA ALA A 16 -6.75 4.92 -7.67
C ALA A 16 -8.07 4.89 -6.90
N VAL A 17 -9.18 5.26 -7.55
CA VAL A 17 -10.53 5.16 -6.96
C VAL A 17 -10.93 3.69 -6.77
N ALA A 18 -10.62 2.82 -7.74
CA ALA A 18 -10.86 1.37 -7.63
C ALA A 18 -10.16 0.77 -6.41
N ALA A 19 -8.93 1.20 -6.10
CA ALA A 19 -8.22 0.76 -4.90
C ALA A 19 -8.91 1.19 -3.61
N LEU A 20 -9.47 2.40 -3.56
CA LEU A 20 -10.27 2.87 -2.41
C LEU A 20 -11.55 2.04 -2.27
N VAL A 21 -12.27 1.80 -3.37
CA VAL A 21 -13.47 0.95 -3.36
C VAL A 21 -13.13 -0.47 -2.91
N LEU A 22 -12.02 -1.06 -3.41
CA LEU A 22 -11.56 -2.38 -2.99
C LEU A 22 -11.28 -2.45 -1.47
N PHE A 23 -10.72 -1.38 -0.91
CA PHE A 23 -10.51 -1.28 0.54
C PHE A 23 -11.84 -1.24 1.30
N LEU A 24 -12.85 -0.52 0.81
CA LEU A 24 -14.18 -0.42 1.42
C LEU A 24 -14.94 -1.75 1.34
N VAL A 25 -14.90 -2.46 0.20
CA VAL A 25 -15.53 -3.78 -0.01
C VAL A 25 -15.11 -4.81 1.06
N ARG A 26 -13.89 -4.70 1.57
CA ARG A 26 -13.36 -5.65 2.54
C ARG A 26 -14.27 -5.82 3.77
N THR A 27 -14.84 -4.73 4.27
CA THR A 27 -15.68 -4.76 5.49
C THR A 27 -17.00 -5.49 5.27
N PRO A 28 -17.84 -5.13 4.28
CA PRO A 28 -19.09 -5.84 4.04
C PRO A 28 -18.85 -7.27 3.53
N ALA A 29 -17.84 -7.51 2.70
CA ALA A 29 -17.49 -8.85 2.25
C ALA A 29 -17.14 -9.79 3.42
N ARG A 30 -16.39 -9.30 4.40
CA ARG A 30 -16.09 -10.06 5.62
C ARG A 30 -17.35 -10.36 6.44
N ALA A 31 -18.26 -9.40 6.58
CA ALA A 31 -19.52 -9.61 7.29
C ALA A 31 -20.35 -10.72 6.63
N VAL A 32 -20.46 -10.70 5.30
CA VAL A 32 -21.14 -11.74 4.50
C VAL A 32 -20.48 -13.10 4.68
N ALA A 33 -19.15 -13.16 4.55
CA ALA A 33 -18.41 -14.43 4.68
C ALA A 33 -18.58 -15.06 6.07
N VAL A 34 -18.49 -14.25 7.13
CA VAL A 34 -18.68 -14.70 8.51
C VAL A 34 -20.13 -15.15 8.73
N GLY A 35 -21.11 -14.40 8.23
CA GLY A 35 -22.52 -14.76 8.33
C GLY A 35 -22.83 -16.11 7.68
N ARG A 36 -22.33 -16.31 6.45
CA ARG A 36 -22.44 -17.59 5.72
C ARG A 36 -21.79 -18.75 6.47
N HIS A 37 -20.57 -18.54 6.95
CA HIS A 37 -19.85 -19.60 7.68
C HIS A 37 -20.54 -20.01 9.00
N ARG A 38 -21.24 -19.07 9.65
CA ARG A 38 -21.98 -19.32 10.89
C ARG A 38 -23.42 -19.77 10.69
N GLY A 39 -23.88 -19.94 9.46
CA GLY A 39 -25.27 -20.28 9.13
C GLY A 39 -26.27 -19.20 9.59
N ARG A 40 -25.83 -17.97 9.82
CA ARG A 40 -26.67 -16.85 10.27
C ARG A 40 -26.81 -15.84 9.14
N TRP A 41 -28.04 -15.63 8.70
CA TRP A 41 -28.36 -14.68 7.63
C TRP A 41 -29.40 -13.68 8.14
N THR A 42 -28.92 -12.67 8.85
CA THR A 42 -29.75 -11.63 9.45
C THR A 42 -29.87 -10.43 8.53
N THR A 43 -30.68 -9.43 8.90
CA THR A 43 -30.82 -8.18 8.16
C THR A 43 -29.47 -7.48 7.98
N ARG A 44 -28.56 -7.62 8.93
CA ARG A 44 -27.21 -7.05 8.86
C ARG A 44 -26.39 -7.66 7.71
N GLU A 45 -26.41 -8.98 7.58
CA GLU A 45 -25.70 -9.67 6.50
C GLU A 45 -26.35 -9.38 5.14
N GLN A 46 -27.66 -9.22 5.08
CA GLN A 46 -28.37 -8.83 3.85
C GLN A 46 -27.98 -7.42 3.38
N VAL A 47 -27.93 -6.44 4.31
CA VAL A 47 -27.47 -5.08 4.00
C VAL A 47 -26.00 -5.10 3.58
N ALA A 48 -25.14 -5.83 4.29
CA ALA A 48 -23.74 -5.97 3.93
C ALA A 48 -23.56 -6.59 2.53
N ALA A 49 -24.38 -7.57 2.16
CA ALA A 49 -24.36 -8.18 0.84
C ALA A 49 -24.73 -7.20 -0.28
N ARG A 50 -25.75 -6.37 -0.05
CA ARG A 50 -26.17 -5.31 -1.01
C ARG A 50 -25.07 -4.27 -1.17
N VAL A 51 -24.48 -3.79 -0.06
CA VAL A 51 -23.37 -2.83 -0.10
C VAL A 51 -22.17 -3.43 -0.86
N ALA A 52 -21.78 -4.67 -0.52
CA ALA A 52 -20.69 -5.36 -1.22
C ALA A 52 -20.97 -5.50 -2.73
N ALA A 53 -22.23 -5.82 -3.12
CA ALA A 53 -22.60 -5.96 -4.53
C ALA A 53 -22.46 -4.62 -5.28
N VAL A 54 -22.91 -3.51 -4.69
CA VAL A 54 -22.75 -2.16 -5.28
C VAL A 54 -21.29 -1.79 -5.41
N GLU A 55 -20.50 -2.00 -4.35
CA GLU A 55 -19.07 -1.70 -4.37
C GLU A 55 -18.31 -2.56 -5.39
N VAL A 56 -18.63 -3.85 -5.53
CA VAL A 56 -18.05 -4.74 -6.54
C VAL A 56 -18.44 -4.29 -7.96
N ALA A 57 -19.70 -3.87 -8.16
CA ALA A 57 -20.14 -3.33 -9.45
C ALA A 57 -19.39 -2.03 -9.79
N ALA A 58 -19.23 -1.12 -8.82
CA ALA A 58 -18.46 0.11 -8.98
C ALA A 58 -16.97 -0.20 -9.29
N LEU A 59 -16.37 -1.16 -8.58
CA LEU A 59 -15.02 -1.63 -8.85
C LEU A 59 -14.88 -2.16 -10.29
N GLY A 60 -15.83 -3.00 -10.73
CA GLY A 60 -15.86 -3.52 -12.11
C GLY A 60 -15.96 -2.40 -13.14
N ALA A 61 -16.84 -1.42 -12.93
CA ALA A 61 -16.98 -0.27 -13.82
C ALA A 61 -15.68 0.56 -13.90
N LEU A 62 -15.01 0.81 -12.78
CA LEU A 62 -13.74 1.53 -12.74
C LEU A 62 -12.61 0.77 -13.47
N VAL A 63 -12.57 -0.55 -13.34
CA VAL A 63 -11.62 -1.40 -14.07
C VAL A 63 -11.90 -1.36 -15.58
N VAL A 64 -13.17 -1.37 -15.99
CA VAL A 64 -13.56 -1.23 -17.40
C VAL A 64 -13.14 0.15 -17.93
N VAL A 65 -13.34 1.22 -17.18
CA VAL A 65 -12.88 2.57 -17.56
C VAL A 65 -11.36 2.59 -17.70
N ALA A 66 -10.63 1.99 -16.75
CA ALA A 66 -9.18 1.91 -16.83
C ALA A 66 -8.71 1.10 -18.03
N ALA A 67 -9.41 0.02 -18.39
CA ALA A 67 -9.09 -0.80 -19.56
C ALA A 67 -9.40 -0.10 -20.89
N ALA A 68 -10.44 0.75 -20.92
CA ALA A 68 -10.82 1.49 -22.11
C ALA A 68 -9.92 2.72 -22.40
N LEU A 69 -9.37 3.33 -21.34
CA LEU A 69 -8.61 4.59 -21.43
C LEU A 69 -7.11 4.44 -21.16
N GLY A 70 -6.67 3.29 -20.63
CA GLY A 70 -5.28 3.07 -20.24
C GLY A 70 -4.43 2.46 -21.35
N GLU A 71 -3.13 2.72 -21.28
CA GLU A 71 -2.15 2.08 -22.18
C GLU A 71 -2.11 0.55 -21.96
N PRO A 72 -1.84 -0.24 -23.01
CA PRO A 72 -1.77 -1.70 -22.90
C PRO A 72 -0.77 -2.17 -21.84
N GLY A 73 -1.11 -3.27 -21.14
CA GLY A 73 -0.21 -3.89 -20.17
C GLY A 73 -0.29 -3.33 -18.76
N TRP A 74 -1.09 -2.32 -18.48
CA TRP A 74 -1.23 -1.73 -17.14
C TRP A 74 -1.62 -2.75 -16.03
N TRP A 75 -2.20 -3.87 -16.39
CA TRP A 75 -2.78 -4.88 -15.49
C TRP A 75 -1.76 -5.86 -14.89
N TRP A 76 -0.58 -6.06 -15.50
CA TRP A 76 0.37 -7.08 -15.06
C TRP A 76 0.88 -6.89 -13.61
N PRO A 77 1.10 -5.67 -13.07
CA PRO A 77 1.50 -5.55 -11.66
C PRO A 77 0.41 -6.05 -10.72
N GLY A 78 -0.86 -5.92 -11.12
CA GLY A 78 -1.99 -6.49 -10.38
C GLY A 78 -1.93 -8.02 -10.32
N LEU A 79 -1.56 -8.71 -11.41
CA LEU A 79 -1.36 -10.15 -11.41
C LEU A 79 -0.22 -10.58 -10.48
N VAL A 80 0.90 -9.88 -10.52
CA VAL A 80 2.03 -10.16 -9.60
C VAL A 80 1.61 -9.93 -8.15
N ALA A 81 0.81 -8.90 -7.89
CA ALA A 81 0.28 -8.57 -6.57
C ALA A 81 -0.70 -9.63 -6.01
N LEU A 82 -1.27 -10.49 -6.84
CA LEU A 82 -2.11 -11.60 -6.37
C LEU A 82 -1.35 -12.54 -5.43
N VAL A 83 -0.05 -12.74 -5.64
CA VAL A 83 0.77 -13.63 -4.78
C VAL A 83 0.84 -13.10 -3.34
N PRO A 84 1.34 -11.87 -3.07
CA PRO A 84 1.35 -11.33 -1.72
C PRO A 84 -0.07 -11.08 -1.19
N GLY A 85 -1.03 -10.74 -2.05
CA GLY A 85 -2.44 -10.59 -1.68
C GLY A 85 -3.06 -11.90 -1.19
N ALA A 86 -2.85 -13.01 -1.90
CA ALA A 86 -3.32 -14.34 -1.49
C ALA A 86 -2.66 -14.79 -0.18
N LEU A 87 -1.36 -14.50 0.00
CA LEU A 87 -0.67 -14.74 1.25
C LEU A 87 -1.35 -13.98 2.40
N ALA A 88 -1.59 -12.68 2.27
CA ALA A 88 -2.28 -11.87 3.28
C ALA A 88 -3.69 -12.42 3.58
N ALA A 89 -4.47 -12.73 2.55
CA ALA A 89 -5.81 -13.29 2.67
C ALA A 89 -5.81 -14.64 3.39
N SER A 90 -4.85 -15.52 3.12
CA SER A 90 -4.73 -16.83 3.77
C SER A 90 -4.55 -16.74 5.30
N TYR A 91 -3.84 -15.71 5.75
CA TYR A 91 -3.68 -15.42 7.17
C TYR A 91 -4.92 -14.78 7.78
N GLU A 92 -5.67 -14.00 7.00
CA GLU A 92 -6.92 -13.38 7.47
C GLU A 92 -7.99 -14.44 7.75
N VAL A 93 -8.17 -15.40 6.85
CA VAL A 93 -9.08 -16.55 7.06
C VAL A 93 -8.72 -17.33 8.32
N ARG A 94 -7.43 -17.46 8.64
CA ARG A 94 -6.95 -18.16 9.84
C ARG A 94 -6.95 -17.27 11.10
N SER A 95 -7.56 -16.09 11.06
CA SER A 95 -7.56 -15.10 12.17
C SER A 95 -6.16 -14.71 12.68
N ARG A 96 -5.16 -14.77 11.81
CA ARG A 96 -3.75 -14.46 12.10
C ARG A 96 -3.24 -13.24 11.33
N SER A 97 -4.13 -12.38 10.84
CA SER A 97 -3.83 -11.21 10.01
C SER A 97 -2.94 -10.15 10.70
N ARG A 98 -2.91 -10.14 12.04
CA ARG A 98 -2.07 -9.20 12.82
C ARG A 98 -0.60 -9.61 12.94
N ARG A 99 -0.12 -10.57 12.17
CA ARG A 99 1.31 -10.90 12.09
C ARG A 99 2.01 -9.95 11.10
N LEU A 100 3.32 -9.75 11.28
CA LEU A 100 4.10 -8.83 10.42
C LEU A 100 4.07 -9.25 8.95
N VAL A 101 4.25 -10.55 8.68
CA VAL A 101 4.32 -11.08 7.31
C VAL A 101 3.04 -10.78 6.50
N PRO A 102 1.82 -11.11 6.97
CA PRO A 102 0.62 -10.80 6.20
C PRO A 102 0.33 -9.29 6.09
N GLU A 103 0.72 -8.48 7.09
CA GLU A 103 0.59 -7.03 7.00
C GLU A 103 1.48 -6.44 5.92
N LEU A 104 2.75 -6.86 5.85
CA LEU A 104 3.69 -6.45 4.79
C LEU A 104 3.24 -6.97 3.43
N ALA A 105 2.85 -8.24 3.34
CA ALA A 105 2.36 -8.83 2.09
C ALA A 105 1.11 -8.08 1.57
N GLY A 106 0.16 -7.78 2.45
CA GLY A 106 -1.02 -7.00 2.10
C GLY A 106 -0.67 -5.58 1.64
N ALA A 107 0.27 -4.92 2.32
CA ALA A 107 0.73 -3.59 1.92
C ALA A 107 1.40 -3.61 0.53
N VAL A 108 2.31 -4.56 0.27
CA VAL A 108 2.96 -4.73 -1.03
C VAL A 108 1.93 -5.01 -2.14
N ALA A 109 0.89 -5.79 -1.85
CA ALA A 109 -0.20 -6.03 -2.81
C ALA A 109 -0.99 -4.75 -3.11
N VAL A 110 -1.34 -3.97 -2.08
CA VAL A 110 -2.13 -2.74 -2.25
C VAL A 110 -1.36 -1.67 -3.01
N VAL A 111 -0.07 -1.49 -2.72
CA VAL A 111 0.74 -0.47 -3.41
C VAL A 111 1.03 -0.82 -4.88
N ALA A 112 0.72 -2.03 -5.34
CA ALA A 112 0.78 -2.41 -6.77
C ALA A 112 -0.18 -1.58 -7.65
N VAL A 113 -1.17 -0.94 -7.07
CA VAL A 113 -2.01 0.03 -7.79
C VAL A 113 -1.20 1.21 -8.34
N ALA A 114 -0.10 1.58 -7.69
CA ALA A 114 0.73 2.67 -8.18
C ALA A 114 1.41 2.34 -9.54
N PRO A 115 2.14 1.22 -9.71
CA PRO A 115 2.64 0.84 -11.02
C PRO A 115 1.54 0.61 -12.05
N MET A 116 0.38 0.04 -11.66
CA MET A 116 -0.76 -0.09 -12.57
C MET A 116 -1.23 1.27 -13.09
N ALA A 117 -1.42 2.24 -12.20
CA ALA A 117 -1.86 3.58 -12.56
C ALA A 117 -0.80 4.36 -13.38
N ALA A 118 0.49 4.18 -13.08
CA ALA A 118 1.57 4.78 -13.85
C ALA A 118 1.64 4.22 -15.28
N LEU A 119 1.57 2.88 -15.41
CA LEU A 119 1.52 2.22 -16.74
C LEU A 119 0.28 2.63 -17.53
N ALA A 120 -0.89 2.69 -16.89
CA ALA A 120 -2.11 3.16 -17.54
C ALA A 120 -2.01 4.61 -18.05
N GLY A 121 -1.15 5.42 -17.44
CA GLY A 121 -0.80 6.78 -17.86
C GLY A 121 0.37 6.87 -18.83
N GLY A 122 0.87 5.75 -19.35
CA GLY A 122 1.96 5.74 -20.35
C GLY A 122 3.38 5.81 -19.76
N ALA A 123 3.54 5.64 -18.44
CA ALA A 123 4.88 5.56 -17.85
C ALA A 123 5.64 4.31 -18.34
N SER A 124 6.97 4.41 -18.36
CA SER A 124 7.81 3.26 -18.68
C SER A 124 7.68 2.14 -17.66
N THR A 125 7.94 0.91 -18.06
CA THR A 125 7.93 -0.25 -17.17
C THR A 125 8.98 -0.12 -16.05
N SER A 126 10.15 0.44 -16.36
CA SER A 126 11.20 0.71 -15.35
C SER A 126 10.70 1.65 -14.28
N LEU A 127 10.13 2.79 -14.68
CA LEU A 127 9.57 3.76 -13.76
C LEU A 127 8.45 3.15 -12.90
N ALA A 128 7.52 2.41 -13.51
CA ALA A 128 6.43 1.76 -12.81
C ALA A 128 6.93 0.75 -11.74
N ILE A 129 7.88 -0.11 -12.09
CA ILE A 129 8.53 -1.04 -11.15
C ILE A 129 9.22 -0.27 -10.03
N GLY A 130 9.98 0.76 -10.37
CA GLY A 130 10.68 1.57 -9.40
C GLY A 130 9.75 2.30 -8.42
N LEU A 131 8.62 2.83 -8.88
CA LEU A 131 7.58 3.41 -8.01
C LEU A 131 7.01 2.36 -7.05
N TRP A 132 6.80 1.12 -7.52
CA TRP A 132 6.38 0.03 -6.64
C TRP A 132 7.41 -0.27 -5.57
N LEU A 133 8.69 -0.32 -5.93
CA LEU A 133 9.80 -0.57 -5.00
C LEU A 133 9.91 0.54 -3.93
N VAL A 134 9.77 1.82 -4.31
CA VAL A 134 9.77 2.95 -3.35
C VAL A 134 8.62 2.82 -2.36
N LEU A 135 7.40 2.51 -2.81
CA LEU A 135 6.24 2.37 -1.93
C LEU A 135 6.31 1.09 -1.08
N ALA A 136 6.87 0.00 -1.61
CA ALA A 136 7.17 -1.20 -0.84
C ALA A 136 8.22 -0.93 0.24
N ALA A 137 9.28 -0.18 -0.08
CA ALA A 137 10.28 0.28 0.88
C ALA A 137 9.65 1.11 2.00
N ARG A 138 8.77 2.03 1.64
CA ARG A 138 8.02 2.84 2.61
C ARG A 138 7.15 1.99 3.53
N SER A 139 6.49 0.98 3.00
CA SER A 139 5.69 0.02 3.78
C SER A 139 6.57 -0.83 4.69
N ALA A 140 7.73 -1.28 4.20
CA ALA A 140 8.68 -2.09 4.95
C ALA A 140 9.25 -1.37 6.19
N THR A 141 9.39 -0.05 6.16
CA THR A 141 9.85 0.71 7.33
C THR A 141 8.69 1.20 8.21
N SER A 142 7.55 1.62 7.64
CA SER A 142 6.44 2.19 8.42
C SER A 142 5.72 1.17 9.30
N ILE A 143 5.38 -0.01 8.76
CA ILE A 143 4.60 -1.01 9.47
C ILE A 143 5.34 -1.53 10.72
N PRO A 144 6.62 -1.95 10.64
CA PRO A 144 7.36 -2.36 11.82
C PRO A 144 7.56 -1.23 12.83
N HIS A 145 7.80 0.01 12.35
CA HIS A 145 7.94 1.17 13.24
C HIS A 145 6.66 1.42 14.06
N VAL A 146 5.50 1.46 13.42
CA VAL A 146 4.21 1.65 14.12
C VAL A 146 3.95 0.51 15.11
N ARG A 147 4.25 -0.74 14.71
CA ARG A 147 4.13 -1.90 15.60
C ARG A 147 5.04 -1.81 16.82
N GLU A 148 6.28 -1.35 16.62
CA GLU A 148 7.22 -1.10 17.71
C GLU A 148 6.70 -0.04 18.66
N GLN A 149 6.20 1.09 18.17
CA GLN A 149 5.62 2.15 18.99
C GLN A 149 4.43 1.65 19.82
N ILE A 150 3.51 0.92 19.19
CA ILE A 150 2.37 0.32 19.91
C ILE A 150 2.85 -0.73 20.93
N GLY A 151 3.85 -1.53 20.58
CA GLY A 151 4.47 -2.50 21.48
C GLY A 151 5.04 -1.84 22.74
N ARG A 152 5.77 -0.73 22.57
CA ARG A 152 6.36 0.04 23.69
C ARG A 152 5.30 0.59 24.65
N VAL A 153 4.14 1.06 24.13
CA VAL A 153 3.01 1.48 25.01
C VAL A 153 2.54 0.33 25.90
N HIS A 154 2.68 -0.91 25.44
CA HIS A 154 2.25 -2.11 26.17
C HIS A 154 3.42 -2.82 26.88
N GLY A 155 4.56 -2.15 27.08
CA GLY A 155 5.73 -2.70 27.79
C GLY A 155 6.43 -3.85 27.06
N ARG A 156 6.22 -4.01 25.73
CA ARG A 156 6.88 -5.07 24.95
C ARG A 156 8.25 -4.61 24.47
N ALA A 157 9.21 -5.55 24.43
CA ALA A 157 10.53 -5.28 23.91
C ALA A 157 10.47 -4.93 22.40
N PRO A 158 11.37 -4.05 21.91
CA PRO A 158 11.48 -3.72 20.48
C PRO A 158 11.78 -4.97 19.66
N THR A 159 11.04 -5.21 18.58
CA THR A 159 11.22 -6.37 17.71
C THR A 159 11.67 -5.96 16.30
N GLY A 160 12.93 -6.26 15.96
CA GLY A 160 13.37 -6.47 14.58
C GLY A 160 13.27 -5.29 13.59
N ALA A 161 12.98 -4.08 14.02
CA ALA A 161 12.82 -2.94 13.14
C ALA A 161 14.10 -2.59 12.34
N VAL A 162 15.30 -2.94 12.82
CA VAL A 162 16.56 -2.73 12.08
C VAL A 162 16.59 -3.56 10.79
N ARG A 163 16.13 -4.81 10.82
CA ARG A 163 16.11 -5.67 9.62
C ARG A 163 15.18 -5.10 8.54
N SER A 164 14.02 -4.60 8.95
CA SER A 164 13.07 -4.00 8.00
C SER A 164 13.57 -2.68 7.43
N ASP A 165 14.35 -1.90 8.19
CA ASP A 165 15.00 -0.69 7.65
C ASP A 165 16.05 -1.03 6.59
N LEU A 166 16.85 -2.07 6.80
CA LEU A 166 17.80 -2.55 5.80
C LEU A 166 17.09 -3.03 4.53
N VAL A 167 15.97 -3.75 4.68
CA VAL A 167 15.13 -4.14 3.54
C VAL A 167 14.59 -2.90 2.81
N ALA A 168 14.10 -1.91 3.54
CA ALA A 168 13.58 -0.68 2.94
C ALA A 168 14.67 0.09 2.17
N ILE A 169 15.87 0.23 2.73
CA ILE A 169 17.01 0.87 2.06
C ILE A 169 17.41 0.05 0.82
N GLY A 170 17.46 -1.27 0.91
CA GLY A 170 17.76 -2.15 -0.23
C GLY A 170 16.73 -2.02 -1.35
N LEU A 171 15.43 -1.95 -1.04
CA LEU A 171 14.37 -1.71 -2.02
C LEU A 171 14.47 -0.31 -2.64
N GLY A 172 14.82 0.72 -1.86
CA GLY A 172 15.09 2.06 -2.37
C GLY A 172 16.29 2.08 -3.33
N ALA A 173 17.39 1.39 -2.98
CA ALA A 173 18.55 1.26 -3.86
C ALA A 173 18.21 0.50 -5.15
N ALA A 174 17.43 -0.59 -5.05
CA ALA A 174 16.94 -1.32 -6.22
C ALA A 174 16.07 -0.44 -7.12
N ALA A 175 15.25 0.46 -6.56
CA ALA A 175 14.47 1.40 -7.36
C ALA A 175 15.35 2.31 -8.21
N VAL A 176 16.47 2.82 -7.66
CA VAL A 176 17.43 3.65 -8.41
C VAL A 176 18.16 2.87 -9.50
N VAL A 177 18.49 1.59 -9.24
CA VAL A 177 19.08 0.72 -10.27
C VAL A 177 18.12 0.47 -11.44
N VAL A 178 16.82 0.33 -11.13
CA VAL A 178 15.77 0.12 -12.15
C VAL A 178 15.50 1.41 -12.92
N ASP A 179 15.45 2.55 -12.22
CA ASP A 179 15.21 3.86 -12.83
C ASP A 179 15.92 4.96 -12.02
N PRO A 180 17.00 5.59 -12.55
CA PRO A 180 17.76 6.62 -11.85
C PRO A 180 16.96 7.86 -11.44
N ALA A 181 15.86 8.18 -12.14
CA ALA A 181 14.97 9.30 -11.77
C ALA A 181 14.37 9.15 -10.37
N LEU A 182 14.41 7.94 -9.79
CA LEU A 182 13.92 7.63 -8.45
C LEU A 182 14.95 7.90 -7.32
N ALA A 183 16.11 8.47 -7.62
CA ALA A 183 17.16 8.75 -6.64
C ALA A 183 16.63 9.61 -5.46
N MET A 184 15.81 10.63 -5.72
CA MET A 184 15.21 11.45 -4.67
C MET A 184 14.20 10.64 -3.83
N GLY A 185 13.44 9.73 -4.44
CA GLY A 185 12.57 8.80 -3.75
C GLY A 185 13.35 7.88 -2.81
N ALA A 186 14.43 7.26 -3.29
CA ALA A 186 15.30 6.42 -2.48
C ALA A 186 15.96 7.19 -1.33
N ALA A 187 16.46 8.40 -1.57
CA ALA A 187 17.02 9.27 -0.54
C ALA A 187 15.97 9.62 0.53
N SER A 188 14.71 9.85 0.12
CA SER A 188 13.60 10.09 1.05
C SER A 188 13.33 8.89 1.97
N ILE A 189 13.45 7.64 1.48
CA ILE A 189 13.33 6.43 2.30
C ILE A 189 14.43 6.39 3.37
N VAL A 190 15.67 6.70 3.01
CA VAL A 190 16.77 6.78 4.00
C VAL A 190 16.47 7.86 5.05
N ALA A 191 16.03 9.04 4.63
CA ALA A 191 15.64 10.10 5.54
C ALA A 191 14.50 9.70 6.49
N VAL A 192 13.50 8.97 5.99
CA VAL A 192 12.40 8.41 6.80
C VAL A 192 12.93 7.40 7.82
N VAL A 193 13.81 6.50 7.43
CA VAL A 193 14.44 5.53 8.36
C VAL A 193 15.16 6.28 9.48
N VAL A 194 15.99 7.29 9.16
CA VAL A 194 16.70 8.09 10.15
C VAL A 194 15.73 8.84 11.08
N ALA A 195 14.70 9.48 10.51
CA ALA A 195 13.68 10.19 11.29
C ALA A 195 12.93 9.26 12.25
N GLN A 196 12.50 8.07 11.77
CA GLN A 196 11.81 7.09 12.59
C GLN A 196 12.71 6.55 13.71
N ARG A 197 14.01 6.35 13.46
CA ARG A 197 14.98 5.96 14.50
C ARG A 197 15.19 7.04 15.54
N ALA A 198 15.26 8.30 15.11
CA ALA A 198 15.33 9.44 16.04
C ALA A 198 14.06 9.56 16.90
N LEU A 199 12.89 9.40 16.28
CA LEU A 199 11.60 9.39 17.00
C LEU A 199 11.46 8.21 17.95
N ALA A 200 12.00 7.04 17.60
CA ALA A 200 11.98 5.86 18.46
C ALA A 200 12.78 6.04 19.77
N ARG A 201 13.70 7.00 19.83
CA ARG A 201 14.44 7.34 21.06
C ARG A 201 13.64 8.22 22.03
N ARG A 202 12.53 8.80 21.57
CA ARG A 202 11.67 9.68 22.36
C ARG A 202 10.56 8.88 23.06
N PRO A 203 9.91 9.44 24.11
CA PRO A 203 8.70 8.87 24.67
C PRO A 203 7.64 8.67 23.58
N VAL A 204 6.86 7.59 23.70
CA VAL A 204 5.85 7.27 22.69
C VAL A 204 4.73 8.30 22.74
N PRO A 205 4.45 9.01 21.64
CA PRO A 205 3.37 10.00 21.62
C PRO A 205 2.00 9.31 21.55
N ARG A 206 0.93 10.10 21.64
CA ARG A 206 -0.43 9.59 21.46
C ARG A 206 -0.58 8.92 20.08
N VAL A 207 -1.38 7.86 19.99
CA VAL A 207 -1.58 7.05 18.77
C VAL A 207 -1.95 7.94 17.55
N ALA A 208 -2.79 8.96 17.76
CA ALA A 208 -3.15 9.92 16.71
C ALA A 208 -1.94 10.67 16.15
N VAL A 209 -0.96 11.05 17.00
CA VAL A 209 0.27 11.71 16.59
C VAL A 209 1.17 10.76 15.81
N VAL A 210 1.25 9.49 16.22
CA VAL A 210 1.98 8.47 15.45
C VAL A 210 1.39 8.35 14.05
N GLY A 211 0.06 8.25 13.94
CA GLY A 211 -0.63 8.19 12.65
C GLY A 211 -0.38 9.43 11.78
N ALA A 212 -0.55 10.63 12.33
CA ALA A 212 -0.31 11.88 11.62
C ALA A 212 1.14 12.01 11.13
N THR A 213 2.11 11.60 11.94
CA THR A 213 3.53 11.57 11.56
C THR A 213 3.76 10.62 10.38
N GLN A 214 3.14 9.44 10.37
CA GLN A 214 3.28 8.50 9.25
C GLN A 214 2.68 9.06 7.96
N VAL A 215 1.53 9.75 8.04
CA VAL A 215 0.94 10.43 6.87
C VAL A 215 1.85 11.54 6.35
N ALA A 216 2.42 12.37 7.23
CA ALA A 216 3.36 13.43 6.83
C ALA A 216 4.60 12.86 6.14
N LEU A 217 5.18 11.80 6.68
CA LEU A 217 6.33 11.10 6.08
C LEU A 217 5.97 10.46 4.73
N GLU A 218 4.74 9.91 4.59
CA GLU A 218 4.25 9.38 3.31
C GLU A 218 4.15 10.48 2.25
N VAL A 219 3.52 11.61 2.60
CA VAL A 219 3.40 12.76 1.69
C VAL A 219 4.77 13.28 1.28
N ALA A 220 5.75 13.33 2.20
CA ALA A 220 7.12 13.73 1.88
C ALA A 220 7.78 12.76 0.89
N VAL A 221 7.66 11.43 1.09
CA VAL A 221 8.19 10.43 0.16
C VAL A 221 7.55 10.57 -1.22
N VAL A 222 6.22 10.68 -1.27
CA VAL A 222 5.48 10.86 -2.53
C VAL A 222 5.91 12.13 -3.25
N GLY A 223 5.98 13.26 -2.54
CA GLY A 223 6.37 14.55 -3.11
C GLY A 223 7.80 14.56 -3.64
N LEU A 224 8.76 14.05 -2.85
CA LEU A 224 10.17 13.99 -3.25
C LEU A 224 10.39 13.01 -4.41
N THR A 225 9.68 11.89 -4.43
CA THR A 225 9.74 10.94 -5.55
C THR A 225 9.19 11.57 -6.82
N ALA A 226 8.03 12.21 -6.75
CA ALA A 226 7.43 12.89 -7.91
C ALA A 226 8.30 14.03 -8.42
N LEU A 227 8.91 14.80 -7.50
CA LEU A 227 9.85 15.86 -7.87
C LEU A 227 11.10 15.29 -8.56
N GLY A 228 11.68 14.20 -8.03
CA GLY A 228 12.84 13.55 -8.65
C GLY A 228 12.55 13.11 -10.08
N VAL A 229 11.39 12.50 -10.31
CA VAL A 229 10.97 12.08 -11.68
C VAL A 229 10.71 13.27 -12.60
N ALA A 230 10.23 14.41 -12.08
CA ALA A 230 9.99 15.60 -12.88
C ALA A 230 11.28 16.37 -13.27
N LEU A 231 12.38 16.14 -12.53
CA LEU A 231 13.67 16.78 -12.76
C LEU A 231 14.66 15.92 -13.57
N GLY A 232 14.43 14.62 -13.67
CA GLY A 232 15.28 13.66 -14.40
C GLY A 232 14.72 13.28 -15.74
#